data_20129b5d71d4be85969b042766a30c18
#
_entry.id   20129b5d71d4be85969b042766a30c18
#
_cell.length_a   1.000
_cell.length_b   1.000
_cell.length_c   1.000
_cell.angle_alpha   90.00
_cell.angle_beta   90.00
_cell.angle_gamma   90.00
#
_symmetry.space_group_name_H-M   'P 1'
#
loop_
_entity.id
_entity.type
_entity.pdbx_description
1 polymer ?
#
loop_
_entity_poly.entity_id
_entity_poly.type
_entity_poly.pdbx_seq_one_letter_code
_entity_poly.pdbx_strand_id
1 'polypeptide(L)'
;MTSQLKGTGALAKLKDTQTHHNLKEAFAGESQANRRYLYFAKVADIEGYPEVAGLFKDTADGETGHAHGHLDFLKQVGDPATGLAIGATAANLKAAAAGETYEYETMYPGFAKTAREEGFDDIAEWFETLAKAEKSHAGRFTKASQTLG
;
A
#
# COMPACT_ATOMS: atom_id res chain seq x y z
N MET A 1 17.55 29.89 -29.17
CA MET A 1 18.40 29.07 -30.00
C MET A 1 19.19 27.99 -29.28
N THR A 2 19.43 28.08 -28.04
CA THR A 2 20.30 27.17 -27.30
C THR A 2 19.56 26.41 -26.24
N SER A 3 18.26 26.30 -26.39
CA SER A 3 17.43 25.65 -25.38
C SER A 3 17.52 24.13 -25.39
N GLN A 4 18.07 23.57 -26.43
CA GLN A 4 18.11 22.11 -26.55
C GLN A 4 19.08 21.45 -25.58
N LEU A 5 20.09 22.19 -25.16
CA LEU A 5 21.12 21.61 -24.31
C LEU A 5 20.66 21.38 -22.87
N LYS A 6 19.55 21.99 -22.50
CA LYS A 6 18.99 21.79 -21.15
C LYS A 6 18.38 20.41 -20.96
N GLY A 7 18.00 19.75 -22.06
CA GLY A 7 17.40 18.41 -21.99
C GLY A 7 18.39 17.26 -21.92
N THR A 8 19.66 17.52 -22.23
CA THR A 8 20.68 16.47 -22.20
C THR A 8 21.45 16.43 -20.89
N GLY A 9 21.19 17.38 -20.02
CA GLY A 9 21.75 17.41 -18.69
C GLY A 9 21.23 16.25 -17.87
N ALA A 10 21.51 16.23 -16.62
CA ALA A 10 21.03 15.20 -15.73
C ALA A 10 19.49 15.17 -15.70
N LEU A 11 18.88 14.02 -15.95
CA LEU A 11 17.49 13.79 -15.60
C LEU A 11 17.35 14.00 -14.10
N ALA A 12 16.29 14.68 -13.67
CA ALA A 12 16.02 14.84 -12.27
C ALA A 12 15.89 13.47 -11.63
N LYS A 13 16.59 13.26 -10.53
CA LYS A 13 16.49 12.01 -9.75
C LYS A 13 15.37 12.17 -8.76
N LEU A 14 14.39 11.29 -8.85
CA LEU A 14 13.21 11.33 -8.01
C LEU A 14 13.51 11.03 -6.54
N LYS A 15 14.44 10.11 -6.29
CA LYS A 15 14.71 9.60 -4.94
C LYS A 15 15.01 10.72 -3.94
N ASP A 16 14.34 10.66 -2.79
CA ASP A 16 14.50 11.55 -1.64
C ASP A 16 14.15 13.03 -1.91
N THR A 17 13.44 13.29 -2.99
CA THR A 17 12.91 14.64 -3.27
C THR A 17 11.54 14.82 -2.59
N GLN A 18 11.09 16.07 -2.51
CA GLN A 18 9.73 16.35 -2.05
C GLN A 18 8.69 15.69 -2.96
N THR A 19 8.95 15.61 -4.27
CA THR A 19 8.06 14.92 -5.22
C THR A 19 7.96 13.44 -4.90
N HIS A 20 9.07 12.78 -4.56
CA HIS A 20 9.05 11.39 -4.10
C HIS A 20 8.15 11.24 -2.87
N HIS A 21 8.34 12.09 -1.88
CA HIS A 21 7.51 12.09 -0.68
C HIS A 21 6.03 12.31 -1.02
N ASN A 22 5.74 13.26 -1.91
CA ASN A 22 4.36 13.55 -2.33
C ASN A 22 3.71 12.37 -3.06
N LEU A 23 4.46 11.65 -3.90
CA LEU A 23 3.96 10.44 -4.55
C LEU A 23 3.58 9.36 -3.54
N LYS A 24 4.39 9.18 -2.50
CA LYS A 24 4.09 8.21 -1.44
C LYS A 24 2.83 8.61 -0.67
N GLU A 25 2.69 9.87 -0.32
CA GLU A 25 1.48 10.37 0.34
C GLU A 25 0.25 10.23 -0.55
N ALA A 26 0.37 10.58 -1.82
CA ALA A 26 -0.73 10.47 -2.77
C ALA A 26 -1.15 9.01 -2.94
N PHE A 27 -0.19 8.09 -3.07
CA PHE A 27 -0.48 6.66 -3.14
C PHE A 27 -1.22 6.19 -1.87
N ALA A 28 -0.74 6.57 -0.70
CA ALA A 28 -1.37 6.19 0.56
C ALA A 28 -2.80 6.76 0.66
N GLY A 29 -3.00 8.01 0.27
CA GLY A 29 -4.30 8.67 0.29
C GLY A 29 -5.31 8.02 -0.66
N GLU A 30 -4.91 7.76 -1.91
CA GLU A 30 -5.78 7.13 -2.89
C GLU A 30 -6.13 5.69 -2.49
N SER A 31 -5.16 4.96 -1.94
CA SER A 31 -5.39 3.59 -1.45
C SER A 31 -6.36 3.57 -0.28
N GLN A 32 -6.23 4.51 0.65
CA GLN A 32 -7.16 4.65 1.76
C GLN A 32 -8.56 5.03 1.26
N ALA A 33 -8.65 5.99 0.34
CA ALA A 33 -9.93 6.41 -0.23
C ALA A 33 -10.65 5.24 -0.91
N ASN A 34 -9.91 4.44 -1.70
CA ASN A 34 -10.46 3.25 -2.35
C ASN A 34 -11.14 2.34 -1.32
N ARG A 35 -10.45 1.98 -0.26
CA ARG A 35 -10.96 1.06 0.75
C ARG A 35 -12.09 1.66 1.56
N ARG A 36 -12.01 2.95 1.89
CA ARG A 36 -13.09 3.66 2.58
C ARG A 36 -14.37 3.68 1.76
N TYR A 37 -14.26 3.97 0.46
CA TYR A 37 -15.44 4.02 -0.42
C TYR A 37 -16.08 2.65 -0.61
N LEU A 38 -15.29 1.59 -0.69
CA LEU A 38 -15.84 0.23 -0.74
C LEU A 38 -16.60 -0.12 0.55
N TYR A 39 -16.09 0.30 1.68
CA TYR A 39 -16.78 0.13 2.95
C TYR A 39 -18.08 0.94 2.99
N PHE A 40 -18.03 2.19 2.54
CA PHE A 40 -19.22 3.06 2.48
C PHE A 40 -20.27 2.51 1.53
N ALA A 41 -19.85 1.91 0.41
CA ALA A 41 -20.75 1.25 -0.52
C ALA A 41 -21.48 0.08 0.16
N LYS A 42 -20.78 -0.70 0.94
CA LYS A 42 -21.37 -1.81 1.71
C LYS A 42 -22.48 -1.30 2.66
N VAL A 43 -22.21 -0.22 3.37
CA VAL A 43 -23.19 0.39 4.27
C VAL A 43 -24.39 0.91 3.49
N ALA A 44 -24.15 1.60 2.37
CA ALA A 44 -25.22 2.11 1.53
C ALA A 44 -26.15 1.00 1.01
N ASP A 45 -25.57 -0.14 0.59
CA ASP A 45 -26.35 -1.30 0.16
C ASP A 45 -27.21 -1.83 1.31
N ILE A 46 -26.65 -1.97 2.50
CA ILE A 46 -27.38 -2.46 3.69
C ILE A 46 -28.53 -1.51 4.05
N GLU A 47 -28.32 -0.20 3.93
CA GLU A 47 -29.33 0.81 4.27
C GLU A 47 -30.34 1.04 3.15
N GLY A 48 -30.18 0.38 2.00
CA GLY A 48 -31.16 0.47 0.92
C GLY A 48 -30.95 1.63 -0.04
N TYR A 49 -29.70 2.07 -0.23
CA TYR A 49 -29.33 3.14 -1.17
C TYR A 49 -28.44 2.61 -2.28
N PRO A 50 -28.96 1.77 -3.21
CA PRO A 50 -28.12 1.12 -4.22
C PRO A 50 -27.45 2.09 -5.18
N GLU A 51 -28.08 3.23 -5.48
CA GLU A 51 -27.48 4.24 -6.36
C GLU A 51 -26.27 4.90 -5.70
N VAL A 52 -26.36 5.17 -4.41
CA VAL A 52 -25.24 5.72 -3.63
C VAL A 52 -24.11 4.68 -3.52
N ALA A 53 -24.46 3.42 -3.28
CA ALA A 53 -23.48 2.32 -3.29
C ALA A 53 -22.75 2.25 -4.61
N GLY A 54 -23.48 2.37 -5.73
CA GLY A 54 -22.87 2.40 -7.07
C GLY A 54 -21.92 3.57 -7.25
N LEU A 55 -22.28 4.76 -6.77
CA LEU A 55 -21.42 5.93 -6.83
C LEU A 55 -20.09 5.69 -6.07
N PHE A 56 -20.17 5.13 -4.87
CA PHE A 56 -18.97 4.81 -4.09
C PHE A 56 -18.09 3.76 -4.79
N LYS A 57 -18.70 2.72 -5.37
CA LYS A 57 -17.95 1.69 -6.10
C LYS A 57 -17.24 2.24 -7.32
N ASP A 58 -17.94 3.06 -8.12
CA ASP A 58 -17.36 3.67 -9.30
C ASP A 58 -16.20 4.60 -8.95
N THR A 59 -16.37 5.38 -7.90
CA THR A 59 -15.32 6.28 -7.42
C THR A 59 -14.11 5.48 -6.92
N ALA A 60 -14.35 4.38 -6.18
CA ALA A 60 -13.29 3.49 -5.71
C ALA A 60 -12.47 2.91 -6.88
N ASP A 61 -13.13 2.54 -7.98
CA ASP A 61 -12.43 2.06 -9.17
C ASP A 61 -11.52 3.14 -9.75
N GLY A 62 -11.97 4.38 -9.76
CA GLY A 62 -11.13 5.52 -10.16
C GLY A 62 -9.90 5.68 -9.28
N GLU A 63 -10.09 5.55 -7.96
CA GLU A 63 -8.98 5.65 -6.99
C GLU A 63 -7.95 4.52 -7.20
N THR A 64 -8.38 3.33 -7.64
CA THR A 64 -7.47 2.24 -8.00
C THR A 64 -6.54 2.67 -9.14
N GLY A 65 -7.10 3.28 -10.18
CA GLY A 65 -6.31 3.78 -11.31
C GLY A 65 -5.31 4.86 -10.89
N HIS A 66 -5.73 5.77 -10.02
CA HIS A 66 -4.85 6.82 -9.49
C HIS A 66 -3.70 6.21 -8.68
N ALA A 67 -3.99 5.26 -7.81
CA ALA A 67 -2.97 4.58 -6.99
C ALA A 67 -1.95 3.84 -7.88
N HIS A 68 -2.42 3.13 -8.90
CA HIS A 68 -1.55 2.45 -9.85
C HIS A 68 -0.66 3.44 -10.61
N GLY A 69 -1.22 4.59 -11.02
CA GLY A 69 -0.44 5.64 -11.67
C GLY A 69 0.69 6.15 -10.79
N HIS A 70 0.42 6.35 -9.52
CA HIS A 70 1.47 6.76 -8.56
C HIS A 70 2.55 5.68 -8.43
N LEU A 71 2.16 4.40 -8.39
CA LEU A 71 3.12 3.30 -8.34
C LEU A 71 3.98 3.22 -9.60
N ASP A 72 3.40 3.52 -10.76
CA ASP A 72 4.17 3.54 -12.00
C ASP A 72 5.34 4.53 -11.92
N PHE A 73 5.16 5.67 -11.31
CA PHE A 73 6.26 6.60 -11.06
C PHE A 73 7.18 6.12 -9.93
N LEU A 74 6.61 5.55 -8.87
CA LEU A 74 7.37 5.08 -7.70
C LEU A 74 8.29 3.89 -8.02
N LYS A 75 8.06 3.16 -9.12
CA LYS A 75 8.98 2.10 -9.56
C LYS A 75 10.42 2.58 -9.69
N GLN A 76 10.62 3.86 -9.97
CA GLN A 76 11.97 4.43 -10.10
C GLN A 76 12.74 4.45 -8.78
N VAL A 77 12.04 4.44 -7.66
CA VAL A 77 12.65 4.61 -6.34
C VAL A 77 12.38 3.46 -5.39
N GLY A 78 11.38 2.63 -5.69
CA GLY A 78 11.07 1.44 -4.90
C GLY A 78 9.68 1.46 -4.28
N ASP A 79 9.38 0.36 -3.62
CA ASP A 79 8.13 0.14 -2.93
C ASP A 79 7.92 1.18 -1.83
N PRO A 80 6.80 1.90 -1.83
CA PRO A 80 6.54 2.92 -0.80
C PRO A 80 6.52 2.38 0.62
N ALA A 81 6.22 1.10 0.81
CA ALA A 81 6.16 0.49 2.14
C ALA A 81 7.52 0.00 2.64
N THR A 82 8.35 -0.57 1.78
CA THR A 82 9.59 -1.24 2.18
C THR A 82 10.85 -0.59 1.64
N GLY A 83 10.72 0.25 0.62
CA GLY A 83 11.88 0.81 -0.08
C GLY A 83 12.57 -0.15 -1.03
N LEU A 84 12.13 -1.41 -1.10
CA LEU A 84 12.72 -2.39 -1.98
C LEU A 84 12.31 -2.18 -3.43
N ALA A 85 13.12 -2.69 -4.35
CA ALA A 85 12.80 -2.60 -5.79
C ALA A 85 11.46 -3.27 -6.09
N ILE A 86 10.68 -2.65 -6.98
CA ILE A 86 9.42 -3.20 -7.48
C ILE A 86 9.35 -3.03 -9.00
N GLY A 87 8.43 -3.75 -9.61
CA GLY A 87 8.17 -3.72 -11.03
C GLY A 87 8.06 -5.12 -11.60
N ALA A 88 9.15 -5.87 -11.60
CA ALA A 88 9.12 -7.27 -12.03
C ALA A 88 8.54 -8.17 -10.93
N THR A 89 7.90 -9.25 -11.33
CA THR A 89 7.25 -10.17 -10.39
C THR A 89 8.18 -10.68 -9.29
N ALA A 90 9.40 -11.05 -9.62
CA ALA A 90 10.36 -11.53 -8.63
C ALA A 90 10.66 -10.47 -7.57
N ALA A 91 10.85 -9.21 -7.98
CA ALA A 91 11.06 -8.09 -7.07
C ALA A 91 9.80 -7.81 -6.24
N ASN A 92 8.64 -7.83 -6.87
CA ASN A 92 7.36 -7.59 -6.19
C ASN A 92 7.11 -8.61 -5.09
N LEU A 93 7.42 -9.88 -5.32
CA LEU A 93 7.29 -10.93 -4.30
C LEU A 93 8.18 -10.68 -3.10
N LYS A 94 9.41 -10.24 -3.34
CA LYS A 94 10.34 -9.90 -2.25
C LYS A 94 9.85 -8.71 -1.44
N ALA A 95 9.36 -7.68 -2.12
CA ALA A 95 8.80 -6.50 -1.45
C ALA A 95 7.57 -6.88 -0.62
N ALA A 96 6.68 -7.70 -1.17
CA ALA A 96 5.48 -8.16 -0.46
C ALA A 96 5.85 -8.97 0.78
N ALA A 97 6.78 -9.93 0.64
CA ALA A 97 7.24 -10.74 1.78
C ALA A 97 7.86 -9.87 2.88
N ALA A 98 8.65 -8.88 2.49
CA ALA A 98 9.27 -7.96 3.45
C ALA A 98 8.22 -7.10 4.19
N GLY A 99 7.21 -6.61 3.48
CA GLY A 99 6.12 -5.85 4.07
C GLY A 99 5.33 -6.66 5.09
N GLU A 100 4.93 -7.86 4.71
CA GLU A 100 4.22 -8.78 5.60
C GLU A 100 5.06 -9.15 6.83
N THR A 101 6.36 -9.37 6.63
CA THR A 101 7.28 -9.70 7.72
C THR A 101 7.36 -8.55 8.73
N TYR A 102 7.49 -7.33 8.27
CA TYR A 102 7.48 -6.16 9.15
C TYR A 102 6.16 -6.09 9.93
N GLU A 103 5.03 -6.32 9.25
CA GLU A 103 3.73 -6.25 9.89
C GLU A 103 3.55 -7.28 11.00
N TYR A 104 3.99 -8.54 10.78
CA TYR A 104 3.78 -9.58 11.80
C TYR A 104 4.87 -9.60 12.88
N GLU A 105 6.08 -9.16 12.58
CA GLU A 105 7.17 -9.18 13.56
C GLU A 105 7.23 -7.90 14.41
N THR A 106 6.90 -6.76 13.82
CA THR A 106 7.14 -5.46 14.45
C THR A 106 5.87 -4.65 14.63
N MET A 107 5.15 -4.38 13.54
CA MET A 107 4.05 -3.41 13.55
C MET A 107 2.88 -3.87 14.41
N TYR A 108 2.26 -4.99 14.08
CA TYR A 108 1.10 -5.47 14.82
C TYR A 108 1.42 -5.89 16.25
N PRO A 109 2.53 -6.58 16.55
CA PRO A 109 2.89 -6.83 17.95
C PRO A 109 3.06 -5.55 18.76
N GLY A 110 3.68 -4.53 18.19
CA GLY A 110 3.83 -3.24 18.84
C GLY A 110 2.49 -2.54 19.07
N PHE A 111 1.62 -2.56 18.07
CA PHE A 111 0.28 -1.98 18.17
C PHE A 111 -0.56 -2.70 19.22
N ALA A 112 -0.49 -4.04 19.27
CA ALA A 112 -1.22 -4.83 20.26
C ALA A 112 -0.76 -4.49 21.69
N LYS A 113 0.54 -4.35 21.87
CA LYS A 113 1.10 -3.96 23.18
C LYS A 113 0.55 -2.61 23.63
N THR A 114 0.62 -1.61 22.75
CA THR A 114 0.10 -0.27 23.05
C THR A 114 -1.39 -0.32 23.36
N ALA A 115 -2.16 -1.05 22.57
CA ALA A 115 -3.60 -1.17 22.77
C ALA A 115 -3.93 -1.74 24.16
N ARG A 116 -3.18 -2.76 24.62
CA ARG A 116 -3.36 -3.32 25.96
C ARG A 116 -2.99 -2.33 27.06
N GLU A 117 -1.89 -1.62 26.88
CA GLU A 117 -1.46 -0.59 27.84
C GLU A 117 -2.50 0.53 27.98
N GLU A 118 -3.19 0.85 26.89
CA GLU A 118 -4.21 1.89 26.87
C GLU A 118 -5.61 1.37 27.24
N GLY A 119 -5.75 0.07 27.52
CA GLY A 119 -7.01 -0.54 27.95
C GLY A 119 -7.94 -0.98 26.83
N PHE A 120 -7.44 -1.12 25.59
CA PHE A 120 -8.22 -1.53 24.42
C PHE A 120 -7.95 -3.01 24.09
N ASP A 121 -8.38 -3.91 24.97
CA ASP A 121 -8.10 -5.34 24.84
C ASP A 121 -8.67 -5.96 23.56
N ASP A 122 -9.88 -5.56 23.16
CA ASP A 122 -10.49 -6.07 21.94
C ASP A 122 -9.68 -5.69 20.69
N ILE A 123 -9.16 -4.48 20.67
CA ILE A 123 -8.33 -4.00 19.57
C ILE A 123 -6.97 -4.72 19.59
N ALA A 124 -6.42 -4.97 20.76
CA ALA A 124 -5.18 -5.72 20.92
C ALA A 124 -5.33 -7.14 20.35
N GLU A 125 -6.43 -7.82 20.67
CA GLU A 125 -6.72 -9.16 20.13
C GLU A 125 -6.87 -9.13 18.60
N TRP A 126 -7.50 -8.09 18.07
CA TRP A 126 -7.60 -7.90 16.63
C TRP A 126 -6.22 -7.80 15.99
N PHE A 127 -5.34 -6.95 16.53
CA PHE A 127 -3.97 -6.80 16.02
C PHE A 127 -3.17 -8.11 16.12
N GLU A 128 -3.32 -8.86 17.21
CA GLU A 128 -2.68 -10.17 17.35
C GLU A 128 -3.16 -11.18 16.32
N THR A 129 -4.45 -11.16 16.03
CA THR A 129 -5.04 -12.00 14.98
C THR A 129 -4.47 -11.64 13.61
N LEU A 130 -4.34 -10.34 13.32
CA LEU A 130 -3.76 -9.88 12.06
C LEU A 130 -2.28 -10.25 11.96
N ALA A 131 -1.52 -10.18 13.05
CA ALA A 131 -0.12 -10.60 13.03
C ALA A 131 0.01 -12.05 12.56
N LYS A 132 -0.88 -12.94 12.99
CA LYS A 132 -0.89 -14.34 12.54
C LYS A 132 -1.21 -14.45 11.06
N ALA A 133 -2.18 -13.68 10.57
CA ALA A 133 -2.55 -13.66 9.16
C ALA A 133 -1.40 -13.17 8.29
N GLU A 134 -0.73 -12.09 8.71
CA GLU A 134 0.39 -11.53 7.97
C GLU A 134 1.59 -12.46 7.94
N LYS A 135 1.81 -13.23 9.00
CA LYS A 135 2.85 -14.29 9.02
C LYS A 135 2.57 -15.35 7.95
N SER A 136 1.32 -15.77 7.82
CA SER A 136 0.91 -16.71 6.77
C SER A 136 1.15 -16.11 5.38
N HIS A 137 0.79 -14.86 5.17
CA HIS A 137 1.01 -14.17 3.91
C HIS A 137 2.50 -14.10 3.57
N ALA A 138 3.34 -13.74 4.52
CA ALA A 138 4.79 -13.68 4.32
C ALA A 138 5.35 -15.03 3.86
N GLY A 139 4.92 -16.12 4.51
CA GLY A 139 5.32 -17.48 4.13
C GLY A 139 4.90 -17.86 2.72
N ARG A 140 3.69 -17.49 2.32
CA ARG A 140 3.17 -17.74 0.98
C ARG A 140 3.94 -16.98 -0.09
N PHE A 141 4.24 -15.70 0.14
CA PHE A 141 5.05 -14.91 -0.78
C PHE A 141 6.47 -15.42 -0.90
N THR A 142 7.08 -15.79 0.23
CA THR A 142 8.43 -16.38 0.24
C THR A 142 8.46 -17.67 -0.57
N LYS A 143 7.48 -18.54 -0.37
CA LYS A 143 7.38 -19.81 -1.13
C LYS A 143 7.24 -19.55 -2.63
N ALA A 144 6.37 -18.61 -3.01
CA ALA A 144 6.18 -18.26 -4.41
C ALA A 144 7.47 -17.70 -5.02
N SER A 145 8.21 -16.90 -4.27
CA SER A 145 9.50 -16.36 -4.70
C SER A 145 10.51 -17.48 -4.98
N GLN A 146 10.53 -18.53 -4.18
CA GLN A 146 11.43 -19.67 -4.35
C GLN A 146 11.07 -20.50 -5.58
N THR A 147 9.78 -20.63 -5.91
CA THR A 147 9.31 -21.43 -7.04
C THR A 147 9.33 -20.67 -8.36
N LEU A 148 9.39 -19.37 -8.34
CA LEU A 148 9.42 -18.56 -9.56
C LEU A 148 10.70 -18.76 -10.36
N GLY A 149 11.72 -19.24 -9.70
CA GLY A 149 12.98 -19.59 -10.31
C GLY A 149 13.94 -18.49 -10.47
#